data_5520ec6cc61162c4dec86bdf0425af92
#
_entry.id   5520ec6cc61162c4dec86bdf0425af92
#
_cell.length_a   1.000
_cell.length_b   1.000
_cell.length_c   1.000
_cell.angle_alpha   90.00
_cell.angle_beta   90.00
_cell.angle_gamma   90.00
#
_symmetry.space_group_name_H-M   'P 1'
#
loop_
_entity.id
_entity.type
_entity.pdbx_description
1 polymer ?
#
loop_
_entity_poly.entity_id
_entity_poly.type
_entity_poly.pdbx_seq_one_letter_code
_entity_poly.pdbx_strand_id
1 'polypeptide(L)'
;MTTQRLGQAVVIGAVMIFGLTYGLSAPLISLRLHTEGYDEWFIGLNAAMHAVGVFAVAPFLPALCQRYTPGALITRSLFAILVLLCLFPFVPLLGWFALRFLLGVFSEIILVVTETWLNHTTVEQARAKTLALYTASLSLGYAIGPLLLLIAPGDIPFYLGGGLALLSAVILWTSAPPSPPLAEDKVSGILRYVWMAPLAMAATALNAALEAAGLNLLVVYAMQMGWSEQAATELLAVLMVGAIVLQLPVGWLADKYDRHKLLLGCAALSTVGALLWPLALNVPILAWLLMFFWGGVFVAIYTLIITQVGSRFTGAHLAGVYAAMSIMWGVGALIGPSLGGIAMSAFTHGLPYLAALLCGLFFLWALWVHKRENGGA
;
A
#
# COMPACT_ATOMS: atom_id res chain seq x y z
N MET A 1 -1.13 -31.91 6.28
CA MET A 1 -0.27 -30.75 5.93
C MET A 1 0.98 -30.86 6.77
N THR A 2 2.16 -30.61 6.19
CA THR A 2 3.40 -30.53 7.00
C THR A 2 3.30 -29.30 7.90
N THR A 3 3.90 -29.36 9.10
CA THR A 3 3.91 -28.26 10.10
C THR A 3 4.34 -26.92 9.47
N GLN A 4 5.27 -26.97 8.52
CA GLN A 4 5.76 -25.81 7.76
C GLN A 4 4.67 -25.18 6.89
N ARG A 5 3.88 -25.98 6.15
CA ARG A 5 2.78 -25.46 5.29
C ARG A 5 1.66 -24.83 6.13
N LEU A 6 1.41 -25.39 7.31
CA LEU A 6 0.45 -24.81 8.24
C LEU A 6 0.94 -23.44 8.72
N GLY A 7 2.21 -23.31 9.10
CA GLY A 7 2.81 -22.03 9.50
C GLY A 7 2.73 -20.96 8.42
N GLN A 8 3.06 -21.32 7.17
CA GLN A 8 2.93 -20.40 6.02
C GLN A 8 1.49 -19.94 5.81
N ALA A 9 0.52 -20.86 5.87
CA ALA A 9 -0.89 -20.52 5.73
C ALA A 9 -1.39 -19.58 6.85
N VAL A 10 -0.95 -19.80 8.09
CA VAL A 10 -1.28 -18.96 9.24
C VAL A 10 -0.71 -17.55 9.07
N VAL A 11 0.54 -17.41 8.61
CA VAL A 11 1.17 -16.10 8.36
C VAL A 11 0.48 -15.35 7.22
N ILE A 12 0.16 -16.03 6.12
CA ILE A 12 -0.55 -15.44 4.98
C ILE A 12 -1.97 -15.00 5.40
N GLY A 13 -2.66 -15.82 6.20
CA GLY A 13 -3.96 -15.45 6.77
C GLY A 13 -3.88 -14.23 7.70
N ALA A 14 -2.85 -14.15 8.53
CA ALA A 14 -2.60 -13.00 9.40
C ALA A 14 -2.38 -11.70 8.61
N VAL A 15 -1.61 -11.78 7.52
CA VAL A 15 -1.37 -10.64 6.63
C VAL A 15 -2.63 -10.20 5.88
N MET A 16 -3.47 -11.13 5.46
CA MET A 16 -4.76 -10.80 4.87
C MET A 16 -5.65 -10.03 5.87
N ILE A 17 -5.71 -10.49 7.12
CA ILE A 17 -6.48 -9.81 8.17
C ILE A 17 -5.84 -8.45 8.51
N PHE A 18 -4.51 -8.35 8.52
CA PHE A 18 -3.82 -7.07 8.64
C PHE A 18 -4.20 -6.12 7.49
N GLY A 19 -4.21 -6.61 6.25
CA GLY A 19 -4.67 -5.87 5.07
C GLY A 19 -6.10 -5.36 5.22
N LEU A 20 -7.02 -6.20 5.72
CA LEU A 20 -8.39 -5.80 6.06
C LEU A 20 -8.41 -4.67 7.09
N THR A 21 -7.62 -4.79 8.14
CA THR A 21 -7.54 -3.79 9.23
C THR A 21 -7.01 -2.46 8.72
N TYR A 22 -5.97 -2.47 7.89
CA TYR A 22 -5.41 -1.25 7.32
C TYR A 22 -6.35 -0.63 6.28
N GLY A 23 -6.91 -1.43 5.36
CA GLY A 23 -7.88 -0.98 4.35
C GLY A 23 -9.14 -0.40 4.96
N LEU A 24 -9.56 -0.89 6.13
CA LEU A 24 -10.66 -0.33 6.93
C LEU A 24 -10.24 0.97 7.63
N SER A 25 -9.11 0.96 8.34
CA SER A 25 -8.75 2.06 9.25
C SER A 25 -8.26 3.31 8.50
N ALA A 26 -7.63 3.16 7.34
CA ALA A 26 -7.10 4.29 6.57
C ALA A 26 -8.23 5.26 6.12
N PRO A 27 -9.25 4.82 5.39
CA PRO A 27 -10.37 5.70 5.02
C PRO A 27 -11.24 6.08 6.22
N LEU A 28 -11.44 5.20 7.21
CA LEU A 28 -12.21 5.49 8.43
C LEU A 28 -11.67 6.72 9.17
N ILE A 29 -10.36 6.76 9.43
CA ILE A 29 -9.73 7.86 10.16
C ILE A 29 -9.88 9.16 9.37
N SER A 30 -9.65 9.13 8.05
CA SER A 30 -9.77 10.30 7.19
C SER A 30 -11.21 10.81 7.10
N LEU A 31 -12.16 9.89 6.95
CA LEU A 31 -13.57 10.19 6.92
C LEU A 31 -14.05 10.83 8.24
N ARG A 32 -13.63 10.27 9.38
CA ARG A 32 -13.98 10.80 10.70
C ARG A 32 -13.43 12.22 10.89
N LEU A 33 -12.17 12.47 10.53
CA LEU A 33 -11.59 13.82 10.57
C LEU A 33 -12.39 14.80 9.67
N HIS A 34 -12.80 14.35 8.49
CA HIS A 34 -13.63 15.17 7.59
C HIS A 34 -15.00 15.50 8.19
N THR A 35 -15.69 14.51 8.78
CA THR A 35 -17.00 14.73 9.44
C THR A 35 -16.93 15.64 10.66
N GLU A 36 -15.79 15.69 11.35
CA GLU A 36 -15.50 16.62 12.45
C GLU A 36 -15.09 18.03 11.95
N GLY A 37 -15.03 18.25 10.62
CA GLY A 37 -14.80 19.55 10.00
C GLY A 37 -13.33 19.94 9.85
N TYR A 38 -12.40 18.99 9.88
CA TYR A 38 -11.00 19.27 9.61
C TYR A 38 -10.73 19.41 8.12
N ASP A 39 -9.85 20.35 7.77
CA ASP A 39 -9.42 20.59 6.39
C ASP A 39 -8.63 19.39 5.82
N GLU A 40 -8.64 19.25 4.50
CA GLU A 40 -8.02 18.13 3.78
C GLU A 40 -6.50 18.08 3.99
N TRP A 41 -5.83 19.23 4.13
CA TRP A 41 -4.39 19.26 4.43
C TRP A 41 -4.07 18.62 5.78
N PHE A 42 -4.93 18.81 6.79
CA PHE A 42 -4.80 18.20 8.10
C PHE A 42 -5.02 16.69 8.03
N ILE A 43 -6.04 16.25 7.26
CA ILE A 43 -6.35 14.84 7.01
C ILE A 43 -5.17 14.16 6.30
N GLY A 44 -4.65 14.79 5.24
CA GLY A 44 -3.50 14.28 4.50
C GLY A 44 -2.23 14.19 5.34
N LEU A 45 -1.97 15.19 6.19
CA LEU A 45 -0.83 15.18 7.11
C LEU A 45 -0.99 14.10 8.18
N ASN A 46 -2.20 13.91 8.72
CA ASN A 46 -2.50 12.82 9.64
C ASN A 46 -2.25 11.46 8.99
N ALA A 47 -2.70 11.25 7.75
CA ALA A 47 -2.47 10.02 7.00
C ALA A 47 -0.96 9.75 6.78
N ALA A 48 -0.17 10.79 6.50
CA ALA A 48 1.28 10.70 6.32
C ALA A 48 2.03 10.25 7.59
N MET A 49 1.47 10.47 8.79
CA MET A 49 2.09 10.02 10.05
C MET A 49 2.27 8.51 10.12
N HIS A 50 1.44 7.75 9.40
CA HIS A 50 1.65 6.31 9.25
C HIS A 50 3.01 6.00 8.62
N ALA A 51 3.35 6.67 7.50
CA ALA A 51 4.64 6.49 6.83
C ALA A 51 5.81 7.00 7.70
N VAL A 52 5.62 8.06 8.49
CA VAL A 52 6.62 8.51 9.48
C VAL A 52 6.91 7.40 10.49
N GLY A 53 5.87 6.70 10.97
CA GLY A 53 6.02 5.55 11.87
C GLY A 53 6.80 4.40 11.25
N VAL A 54 6.51 4.09 9.98
CA VAL A 54 7.25 3.10 9.17
C VAL A 54 8.75 3.45 9.14
N PHE A 55 9.11 4.68 8.77
CA PHE A 55 10.51 5.12 8.74
C PHE A 55 11.18 5.12 10.12
N ALA A 56 10.44 5.48 11.16
CA ALA A 56 10.98 5.56 12.51
C ALA A 56 11.39 4.18 13.06
N VAL A 57 10.65 3.12 12.73
CA VAL A 57 10.93 1.77 13.23
C VAL A 57 11.94 1.01 12.36
N ALA A 58 12.06 1.32 11.08
CA ALA A 58 12.89 0.60 10.12
C ALA A 58 14.35 0.36 10.60
N PRO A 59 15.07 1.33 11.19
CA PRO A 59 16.43 1.11 11.69
C PRO A 59 16.53 0.13 12.85
N PHE A 60 15.44 -0.09 13.58
CA PHE A 60 15.39 -0.96 14.76
C PHE A 60 14.96 -2.39 14.44
N LEU A 61 14.39 -2.63 13.26
CA LEU A 61 13.90 -3.94 12.83
C LEU A 61 14.95 -5.06 12.93
N PRO A 62 16.20 -4.88 12.46
CA PRO A 62 17.21 -5.92 12.58
C PRO A 62 17.48 -6.33 14.03
N ALA A 63 17.54 -5.36 14.95
CA ALA A 63 17.75 -5.63 16.38
C ALA A 63 16.55 -6.34 17.02
N LEU A 64 15.32 -5.98 16.60
CA LEU A 64 14.10 -6.63 17.05
C LEU A 64 14.03 -8.08 16.56
N CYS A 65 14.36 -8.34 15.29
CA CYS A 65 14.36 -9.68 14.69
C CYS A 65 15.42 -10.60 15.31
N GLN A 66 16.56 -10.05 15.75
CA GLN A 66 17.58 -10.81 16.48
C GLN A 66 17.18 -11.16 17.92
N ARG A 67 16.40 -10.29 18.57
CA ARG A 67 16.04 -10.44 19.98
C ARG A 67 14.76 -11.25 20.22
N TYR A 68 13.81 -11.19 19.29
CA TYR A 68 12.50 -11.80 19.44
C TYR A 68 12.19 -12.74 18.28
N THR A 69 11.38 -13.77 18.56
CA THR A 69 10.89 -14.67 17.51
C THR A 69 9.87 -13.96 16.60
N PRO A 70 9.79 -14.33 15.30
CA PRO A 70 8.83 -13.74 14.37
C PRO A 70 7.39 -13.77 14.88
N GLY A 71 6.94 -14.92 15.38
CA GLY A 71 5.60 -15.07 15.94
C GLY A 71 5.31 -14.12 17.09
N ALA A 72 6.29 -13.92 18.01
CA ALA A 72 6.15 -12.99 19.13
C ALA A 72 6.07 -11.52 18.67
N LEU A 73 6.89 -11.12 17.68
CA LEU A 73 6.86 -9.77 17.13
C LEU A 73 5.52 -9.48 16.46
N ILE A 74 5.05 -10.37 15.59
CA ILE A 74 3.80 -10.17 14.85
C ILE A 74 2.62 -10.15 15.83
N THR A 75 2.55 -11.11 16.77
CA THR A 75 1.45 -11.17 17.74
C THR A 75 1.39 -9.92 18.62
N ARG A 76 2.53 -9.45 19.13
CA ARG A 76 2.60 -8.21 19.95
C ARG A 76 2.18 -6.98 19.15
N SER A 77 2.61 -6.90 17.88
CA SER A 77 2.24 -5.80 16.99
C SER A 77 0.74 -5.79 16.68
N LEU A 78 0.13 -6.95 16.47
CA LEU A 78 -1.33 -7.09 16.29
C LEU A 78 -2.09 -6.68 17.56
N PHE A 79 -1.61 -7.06 18.75
CA PHE A 79 -2.18 -6.58 20.01
C PHE A 79 -2.05 -5.06 20.18
N ALA A 80 -0.93 -4.48 19.77
CA ALA A 80 -0.77 -3.03 19.79
C ALA A 80 -1.75 -2.35 18.83
N ILE A 81 -1.94 -2.89 17.61
CA ILE A 81 -2.93 -2.38 16.65
C ILE A 81 -4.35 -2.47 17.21
N LEU A 82 -4.74 -3.59 17.86
CA LEU A 82 -6.01 -3.70 18.56
C LEU A 82 -6.21 -2.55 19.55
N VAL A 83 -5.22 -2.35 20.44
CA VAL A 83 -5.30 -1.29 21.48
C VAL A 83 -5.39 0.09 20.85
N LEU A 84 -4.55 0.36 19.84
CA LEU A 84 -4.52 1.65 19.16
C LEU A 84 -5.85 1.96 18.48
N LEU A 85 -6.43 1.01 17.74
CA LEU A 85 -7.73 1.20 17.08
C LEU A 85 -8.84 1.43 18.10
N CYS A 86 -8.88 0.66 19.19
CA CYS A 86 -9.87 0.86 20.25
C CYS A 86 -9.69 2.20 20.99
N LEU A 87 -8.51 2.83 20.94
CA LEU A 87 -8.26 4.12 21.57
C LEU A 87 -8.75 5.32 20.74
N PHE A 88 -8.88 5.20 19.43
CA PHE A 88 -9.27 6.32 18.56
C PHE A 88 -10.53 7.05 19.05
N PRO A 89 -11.64 6.38 19.42
CA PRO A 89 -12.85 7.07 19.87
C PRO A 89 -12.69 7.83 21.19
N PHE A 90 -11.68 7.53 22.00
CA PHE A 90 -11.49 8.11 23.34
C PHE A 90 -10.42 9.19 23.38
N VAL A 91 -9.56 9.27 22.38
CA VAL A 91 -8.45 10.23 22.32
C VAL A 91 -8.86 11.47 21.55
N PRO A 92 -8.54 12.69 22.04
CA PRO A 92 -8.79 13.91 21.28
C PRO A 92 -8.17 13.85 19.87
N LEU A 93 -8.82 14.43 18.88
CA LEU A 93 -8.46 14.33 17.45
C LEU A 93 -6.99 14.73 17.16
N LEU A 94 -6.43 15.69 17.92
CA LEU A 94 -5.02 16.03 17.82
C LEU A 94 -4.10 14.86 18.20
N GLY A 95 -4.50 14.03 19.14
CA GLY A 95 -3.78 12.80 19.53
C GLY A 95 -3.79 11.71 18.48
N TRP A 96 -4.66 11.81 17.46
CA TRP A 96 -4.71 10.87 16.34
C TRP A 96 -3.44 10.85 15.50
N PHE A 97 -2.65 11.93 15.51
CA PHE A 97 -1.32 11.93 14.90
C PHE A 97 -0.39 10.90 15.56
N ALA A 98 -0.38 10.85 16.89
CA ALA A 98 0.41 9.86 17.62
C ALA A 98 -0.11 8.44 17.42
N LEU A 99 -1.44 8.23 17.43
CA LEU A 99 -2.02 6.91 17.15
C LEU A 99 -1.70 6.44 15.74
N ARG A 100 -1.79 7.33 14.75
CA ARG A 100 -1.47 7.04 13.35
C ARG A 100 0.01 6.69 13.16
N PHE A 101 0.91 7.45 13.81
CA PHE A 101 2.33 7.14 13.86
C PHE A 101 2.60 5.74 14.42
N LEU A 102 2.00 5.42 15.56
CA LEU A 102 2.17 4.11 16.20
C LEU A 102 1.56 2.97 15.35
N LEU A 103 0.43 3.20 14.68
CA LEU A 103 -0.10 2.25 13.71
C LEU A 103 0.93 1.96 12.60
N GLY A 104 1.63 2.97 12.09
CA GLY A 104 2.71 2.80 11.11
C GLY A 104 3.87 1.96 11.64
N VAL A 105 4.31 2.23 12.88
CA VAL A 105 5.37 1.44 13.54
C VAL A 105 5.01 -0.04 13.60
N PHE A 106 3.82 -0.38 14.10
CA PHE A 106 3.44 -1.79 14.28
C PHE A 106 3.06 -2.47 12.95
N SER A 107 2.52 -1.72 11.99
CA SER A 107 2.27 -2.20 10.63
C SER A 107 3.56 -2.64 9.94
N GLU A 108 4.61 -1.82 10.02
CA GLU A 108 5.90 -2.13 9.40
C GLU A 108 6.55 -3.36 10.03
N ILE A 109 6.48 -3.49 11.36
CA ILE A 109 6.97 -4.71 12.03
C ILE A 109 6.25 -5.94 11.48
N ILE A 110 4.93 -5.91 11.33
CA ILE A 110 4.16 -7.04 10.79
C ILE A 110 4.60 -7.36 9.37
N LEU A 111 4.65 -6.37 8.48
CA LEU A 111 4.97 -6.57 7.06
C LEU A 111 6.37 -7.14 6.87
N VAL A 112 7.39 -6.50 7.45
CA VAL A 112 8.78 -6.92 7.29
C VAL A 112 9.01 -8.29 7.93
N VAL A 113 8.50 -8.53 9.14
CA VAL A 113 8.74 -9.80 9.84
C VAL A 113 8.01 -10.96 9.16
N THR A 114 6.78 -10.75 8.66
CA THR A 114 6.03 -11.79 7.94
C THR A 114 6.69 -12.15 6.61
N GLU A 115 7.11 -11.16 5.85
CA GLU A 115 7.80 -11.36 4.57
C GLU A 115 9.13 -12.08 4.77
N THR A 116 9.95 -11.62 5.72
CA THR A 116 11.23 -12.24 6.06
C THR A 116 11.03 -13.69 6.52
N TRP A 117 10.05 -13.94 7.38
CA TRP A 117 9.75 -15.29 7.85
C TRP A 117 9.34 -16.22 6.70
N LEU A 118 8.46 -15.78 5.80
CA LEU A 118 8.08 -16.57 4.62
C LEU A 118 9.27 -16.85 3.70
N ASN A 119 10.13 -15.86 3.47
CA ASN A 119 11.34 -16.01 2.68
C ASN A 119 12.29 -17.08 3.27
N HIS A 120 12.49 -17.05 4.59
CA HIS A 120 13.38 -18.02 5.27
C HIS A 120 12.78 -19.42 5.39
N THR A 121 11.47 -19.54 5.53
CA THR A 121 10.82 -20.86 5.73
C THR A 121 10.38 -21.53 4.44
N THR A 122 10.46 -20.84 3.30
CA THR A 122 10.01 -21.41 2.01
C THR A 122 11.19 -21.88 1.19
N VAL A 123 11.11 -23.14 0.71
CA VAL A 123 12.09 -23.68 -0.23
C VAL A 123 12.14 -22.86 -1.51
N GLU A 124 13.32 -22.75 -2.13
CA GLU A 124 13.55 -21.86 -3.28
C GLU A 124 12.56 -22.06 -4.42
N GLN A 125 12.25 -23.32 -4.76
CA GLN A 125 11.31 -23.66 -5.85
C GLN A 125 9.86 -23.20 -5.60
N ALA A 126 9.45 -23.01 -4.34
CA ALA A 126 8.11 -22.57 -3.97
C ALA A 126 8.04 -21.09 -3.53
N ARG A 127 9.20 -20.43 -3.37
CA ARG A 127 9.30 -19.08 -2.79
C ARG A 127 8.49 -18.05 -3.57
N ALA A 128 8.67 -17.99 -4.89
CA ALA A 128 7.95 -17.06 -5.75
C ALA A 128 6.42 -17.23 -5.64
N LYS A 129 5.94 -18.48 -5.63
CA LYS A 129 4.50 -18.77 -5.48
C LYS A 129 3.97 -18.38 -4.10
N THR A 130 4.73 -18.63 -3.04
CA THR A 130 4.34 -18.31 -1.66
C THR A 130 4.28 -16.79 -1.46
N LEU A 131 5.26 -16.04 -1.96
CA LEU A 131 5.27 -14.58 -1.89
C LEU A 131 4.17 -13.96 -2.76
N ALA A 132 3.89 -14.52 -3.93
CA ALA A 132 2.76 -14.08 -4.74
C ALA A 132 1.42 -14.26 -4.01
N LEU A 133 1.23 -15.40 -3.31
CA LEU A 133 0.04 -15.64 -2.50
C LEU A 133 -0.04 -14.67 -1.30
N TYR A 134 1.08 -14.38 -0.64
CA TYR A 134 1.20 -13.37 0.41
C TYR A 134 0.74 -11.99 -0.08
N THR A 135 1.30 -11.50 -1.19
CA THR A 135 0.96 -10.20 -1.76
C THR A 135 -0.51 -10.14 -2.21
N ALA A 136 -1.01 -11.21 -2.86
CA ALA A 136 -2.41 -11.29 -3.26
C ALA A 136 -3.36 -11.25 -2.05
N SER A 137 -3.02 -11.94 -0.97
CA SER A 137 -3.81 -11.95 0.27
C SER A 137 -3.84 -10.59 0.95
N LEU A 138 -2.69 -9.89 1.01
CA LEU A 138 -2.58 -8.53 1.52
C LEU A 138 -3.44 -7.56 0.69
N SER A 139 -3.32 -7.60 -0.63
CA SER A 139 -4.09 -6.76 -1.55
C SER A 139 -5.59 -7.01 -1.45
N LEU A 140 -6.00 -8.28 -1.31
CA LEU A 140 -7.40 -8.64 -1.11
C LEU A 140 -7.93 -8.06 0.21
N GLY A 141 -7.13 -8.08 1.27
CA GLY A 141 -7.44 -7.41 2.53
C GLY A 141 -7.67 -5.91 2.34
N TYR A 142 -6.77 -5.22 1.64
CA TYR A 142 -6.90 -3.79 1.34
C TYR A 142 -8.17 -3.46 0.55
N ALA A 143 -8.57 -4.31 -0.40
CA ALA A 143 -9.76 -4.09 -1.21
C ALA A 143 -11.07 -4.33 -0.45
N ILE A 144 -11.12 -5.33 0.43
CA ILE A 144 -12.31 -5.67 1.21
C ILE A 144 -12.45 -4.75 2.43
N GLY A 145 -11.33 -4.27 2.99
CA GLY A 145 -11.30 -3.44 4.19
C GLY A 145 -12.30 -2.27 4.18
N PRO A 146 -12.30 -1.41 3.15
CA PRO A 146 -13.24 -0.30 3.06
C PRO A 146 -14.70 -0.71 3.06
N LEU A 147 -15.06 -1.88 2.50
CA LEU A 147 -16.44 -2.38 2.49
C LEU A 147 -16.98 -2.65 3.89
N LEU A 148 -16.12 -2.89 4.88
CA LEU A 148 -16.54 -3.07 6.27
C LEU A 148 -17.09 -1.77 6.88
N LEU A 149 -16.79 -0.59 6.32
CA LEU A 149 -17.38 0.68 6.73
C LEU A 149 -18.88 0.73 6.42
N LEU A 150 -19.31 0.03 5.37
CA LEU A 150 -20.71 0.04 4.92
C LEU A 150 -21.66 -0.70 5.88
N ILE A 151 -21.13 -1.63 6.67
CA ILE A 151 -21.94 -2.49 7.57
C ILE A 151 -21.88 -2.07 9.03
N ALA A 152 -21.05 -1.05 9.37
CA ALA A 152 -20.78 -0.68 10.75
C ALA A 152 -20.74 0.86 10.91
N PRO A 153 -21.81 1.49 11.42
CA PRO A 153 -21.89 2.94 11.58
C PRO A 153 -21.10 3.45 12.81
N GLY A 154 -20.77 4.74 12.81
CA GLY A 154 -20.17 5.45 13.95
C GLY A 154 -18.77 4.95 14.29
N ASP A 155 -18.54 4.62 15.56
CA ASP A 155 -17.23 4.16 16.06
C ASP A 155 -17.04 2.63 15.99
N ILE A 156 -18.09 1.88 15.61
CA ILE A 156 -18.03 0.41 15.51
C ILE A 156 -16.90 -0.08 14.61
N PRO A 157 -16.56 0.57 13.45
CA PRO A 157 -15.47 0.13 12.61
C PRO A 157 -14.11 0.10 13.30
N PHE A 158 -13.83 0.99 14.27
CA PHE A 158 -12.59 0.95 15.06
C PHE A 158 -12.49 -0.34 15.87
N TYR A 159 -13.58 -0.74 16.54
CA TYR A 159 -13.65 -1.97 17.33
C TYR A 159 -13.64 -3.21 16.43
N LEU A 160 -14.25 -3.13 15.25
CA LEU A 160 -14.21 -4.20 14.25
C LEU A 160 -12.77 -4.44 13.77
N GLY A 161 -12.04 -3.37 13.41
CA GLY A 161 -10.62 -3.45 13.04
C GLY A 161 -9.76 -4.01 14.18
N GLY A 162 -10.00 -3.54 15.41
CA GLY A 162 -9.36 -4.09 16.60
C GLY A 162 -9.66 -5.59 16.81
N GLY A 163 -10.92 -5.99 16.65
CA GLY A 163 -11.35 -7.40 16.74
C GLY A 163 -10.70 -8.30 15.69
N LEU A 164 -10.55 -7.81 14.46
CA LEU A 164 -9.83 -8.52 13.40
C LEU A 164 -8.34 -8.68 13.75
N ALA A 165 -7.70 -7.63 14.28
CA ALA A 165 -6.32 -7.72 14.73
C ALA A 165 -6.16 -8.73 15.89
N LEU A 166 -7.11 -8.74 16.84
CA LEU A 166 -7.15 -9.73 17.92
C LEU A 166 -7.31 -11.16 17.38
N LEU A 167 -8.23 -11.38 16.46
CA LEU A 167 -8.44 -12.67 15.82
C LEU A 167 -7.17 -13.19 15.17
N SER A 168 -6.48 -12.32 14.41
CA SER A 168 -5.20 -12.64 13.78
C SER A 168 -4.12 -12.97 14.82
N ALA A 169 -4.04 -12.18 15.91
CA ALA A 169 -3.09 -12.41 16.99
C ALA A 169 -3.31 -13.76 17.68
N VAL A 170 -4.57 -14.12 17.96
CA VAL A 170 -4.94 -15.40 18.59
C VAL A 170 -4.61 -16.58 17.67
N ILE A 171 -4.94 -16.49 16.38
CA ILE A 171 -4.63 -17.52 15.39
C ILE A 171 -3.10 -17.75 15.32
N LEU A 172 -2.33 -16.68 15.25
CA LEU A 172 -0.86 -16.77 15.25
C LEU A 172 -0.33 -17.36 16.55
N TRP A 173 -0.79 -16.89 17.69
CA TRP A 173 -0.30 -17.37 18.99
C TRP A 173 -0.57 -18.86 19.21
N THR A 174 -1.72 -19.37 18.76
CA THR A 174 -2.11 -20.77 18.95
C THR A 174 -1.60 -21.71 17.87
N SER A 175 -1.34 -21.22 16.66
CA SER A 175 -1.10 -22.05 15.48
C SER A 175 0.25 -21.85 14.80
N ALA A 176 1.01 -20.79 15.16
CA ALA A 176 2.32 -20.55 14.57
C ALA A 176 3.36 -21.55 15.11
N PRO A 177 4.11 -22.21 14.23
CA PRO A 177 5.20 -23.08 14.67
C PRO A 177 6.30 -22.25 15.34
N PRO A 178 7.00 -22.80 16.35
CA PRO A 178 8.16 -22.15 16.94
C PRO A 178 9.21 -21.86 15.85
N SER A 179 9.69 -20.64 15.81
CA SER A 179 10.77 -20.21 14.91
C SER A 179 11.85 -19.50 15.70
N PRO A 180 13.14 -19.76 15.42
CA PRO A 180 14.22 -19.00 16.02
C PRO A 180 14.14 -17.53 15.58
N PRO A 181 14.78 -16.60 16.30
CA PRO A 181 14.98 -15.23 15.82
C PRO A 181 15.60 -15.20 14.44
N LEU A 182 15.19 -14.25 13.62
CA LEU A 182 15.71 -14.08 12.26
C LEU A 182 17.04 -13.33 12.32
N ALA A 183 18.09 -13.90 11.72
CA ALA A 183 19.31 -13.17 11.45
C ALA A 183 19.21 -12.53 10.07
N GLU A 184 19.23 -11.22 9.99
CA GLU A 184 19.30 -10.50 8.72
C GLU A 184 20.75 -10.20 8.36
N ASP A 185 21.12 -10.52 7.12
CA ASP A 185 22.35 -10.00 6.53
C ASP A 185 22.18 -8.49 6.30
N LYS A 186 23.09 -7.70 6.86
CA LYS A 186 23.08 -6.24 6.68
C LYS A 186 23.29 -5.93 5.20
N VAL A 187 22.26 -5.48 4.51
CA VAL A 187 22.42 -4.89 3.18
C VAL A 187 23.08 -3.53 3.36
N SER A 188 24.40 -3.49 3.19
CA SER A 188 25.16 -2.24 3.23
C SER A 188 25.05 -1.49 1.91
N GLY A 189 24.93 -0.16 1.95
CA GLY A 189 24.99 0.68 0.76
C GLY A 189 23.69 0.78 -0.05
N ILE A 190 22.52 0.77 0.60
CA ILE A 190 21.20 0.87 -0.04
C ILE A 190 21.10 2.07 -1.01
N LEU A 191 21.69 3.21 -0.67
CA LEU A 191 21.70 4.41 -1.54
C LEU A 191 22.31 4.16 -2.92
N ARG A 192 23.26 3.23 -3.04
CA ARG A 192 23.83 2.85 -4.34
C ARG A 192 22.75 2.24 -5.25
N TYR A 193 21.86 1.45 -4.70
CA TYR A 193 20.81 0.76 -5.46
C TYR A 193 19.72 1.72 -5.95
N VAL A 194 19.50 2.84 -5.25
CA VAL A 194 18.61 3.91 -5.73
C VAL A 194 19.06 4.43 -7.10
N TRP A 195 20.38 4.63 -7.27
CA TRP A 195 20.94 5.11 -8.53
C TRP A 195 21.10 4.03 -9.60
N MET A 196 21.11 2.75 -9.22
CA MET A 196 21.18 1.62 -10.17
C MET A 196 19.88 1.38 -10.93
N ALA A 197 18.74 1.69 -10.33
CA ALA A 197 17.41 1.46 -10.91
C ALA A 197 16.48 2.67 -10.69
N PRO A 198 16.83 3.89 -11.17
CA PRO A 198 16.11 5.11 -10.83
C PRO A 198 14.65 5.09 -11.30
N LEU A 199 14.36 4.46 -12.46
CA LEU A 199 13.00 4.33 -12.96
C LEU A 199 12.15 3.44 -12.05
N ALA A 200 12.75 2.38 -11.48
CA ALA A 200 12.06 1.52 -10.52
C ALA A 200 11.76 2.27 -9.20
N MET A 201 12.69 3.10 -8.74
CA MET A 201 12.50 3.92 -7.55
C MET A 201 11.34 4.90 -7.73
N ALA A 202 11.28 5.59 -8.87
CA ALA A 202 10.20 6.54 -9.14
C ALA A 202 8.84 5.85 -9.32
N ALA A 203 8.79 4.72 -10.02
CA ALA A 203 7.55 3.98 -10.19
C ALA A 203 7.01 3.46 -8.84
N THR A 204 7.90 3.02 -7.95
CA THR A 204 7.53 2.57 -6.61
C THR A 204 6.99 3.72 -5.76
N ALA A 205 7.69 4.86 -5.75
CA ALA A 205 7.24 6.05 -5.04
C ALA A 205 5.91 6.58 -5.58
N LEU A 206 5.73 6.58 -6.91
CA LEU A 206 4.48 6.97 -7.57
C LEU A 206 3.33 6.05 -7.15
N ASN A 207 3.53 4.72 -7.23
CA ASN A 207 2.50 3.75 -6.86
C ASN A 207 2.08 3.95 -5.40
N ALA A 208 3.04 4.03 -4.49
CA ALA A 208 2.77 4.22 -3.07
C ALA A 208 2.08 5.57 -2.77
N ALA A 209 2.46 6.63 -3.48
CA ALA A 209 1.83 7.94 -3.32
C ALA A 209 0.35 7.91 -3.75
N LEU A 210 0.05 7.32 -4.90
CA LEU A 210 -1.30 7.22 -5.42
C LEU A 210 -2.17 6.26 -4.58
N GLU A 211 -1.61 5.13 -4.16
CA GLU A 211 -2.30 4.16 -3.32
C GLU A 211 -2.64 4.75 -1.94
N ALA A 212 -1.65 5.34 -1.27
CA ALA A 212 -1.86 5.94 0.05
C ALA A 212 -2.79 7.17 -0.01
N ALA A 213 -2.66 8.03 -1.03
CA ALA A 213 -3.58 9.14 -1.23
C ALA A 213 -4.99 8.64 -1.57
N GLY A 214 -5.13 7.63 -2.43
CA GLY A 214 -6.42 7.03 -2.77
C GLY A 214 -7.13 6.44 -1.57
N LEU A 215 -6.45 5.60 -0.77
CA LEU A 215 -7.01 4.99 0.44
C LEU A 215 -7.47 6.02 1.47
N ASN A 216 -6.78 7.13 1.61
CA ASN A 216 -7.06 8.11 2.65
C ASN A 216 -7.96 9.28 2.18
N LEU A 217 -7.90 9.67 0.92
CA LEU A 217 -8.50 10.92 0.46
C LEU A 217 -9.60 10.75 -0.61
N LEU A 218 -9.67 9.61 -1.31
CA LEU A 218 -10.64 9.44 -2.40
C LEU A 218 -12.09 9.53 -1.90
N VAL A 219 -12.39 8.92 -0.75
CA VAL A 219 -13.75 8.97 -0.15
C VAL A 219 -14.09 10.41 0.20
N VAL A 220 -13.18 11.14 0.85
CA VAL A 220 -13.36 12.55 1.21
C VAL A 220 -13.57 13.40 -0.05
N TYR A 221 -12.76 13.20 -1.10
CA TYR A 221 -12.90 13.91 -2.36
C TYR A 221 -14.25 13.64 -3.04
N ALA A 222 -14.68 12.38 -3.10
CA ALA A 222 -15.98 12.05 -3.70
C ALA A 222 -17.15 12.67 -2.91
N MET A 223 -17.08 12.71 -1.58
CA MET A 223 -18.07 13.39 -0.74
C MET A 223 -18.13 14.90 -1.00
N GLN A 224 -16.98 15.56 -1.20
CA GLN A 224 -16.95 16.98 -1.61
C GLN A 224 -17.61 17.22 -2.97
N MET A 225 -17.59 16.21 -3.85
CA MET A 225 -18.30 16.25 -5.13
C MET A 225 -19.79 15.89 -5.02
N GLY A 226 -20.32 15.77 -3.81
CA GLY A 226 -21.73 15.52 -3.54
C GLY A 226 -22.14 14.05 -3.49
N TRP A 227 -21.18 13.12 -3.47
CA TRP A 227 -21.45 11.69 -3.30
C TRP A 227 -21.81 11.40 -1.84
N SER A 228 -22.72 10.44 -1.61
CA SER A 228 -22.95 9.92 -0.26
C SER A 228 -21.71 9.17 0.24
N GLU A 229 -21.51 9.11 1.54
CA GLU A 229 -20.43 8.35 2.18
C GLU A 229 -20.40 6.90 1.69
N GLN A 230 -21.57 6.26 1.60
CA GLN A 230 -21.71 4.91 1.10
C GLN A 230 -21.17 4.79 -0.33
N ALA A 231 -21.68 5.58 -1.26
CA ALA A 231 -21.30 5.51 -2.67
C ALA A 231 -19.81 5.87 -2.89
N ALA A 232 -19.27 6.81 -2.11
CA ALA A 232 -17.85 7.17 -2.12
C ALA A 232 -16.96 6.03 -1.62
N THR A 233 -17.38 5.30 -0.58
CA THR A 233 -16.69 4.12 -0.06
C THR A 233 -16.73 2.95 -1.06
N GLU A 234 -17.89 2.72 -1.69
CA GLU A 234 -18.02 1.74 -2.76
C GLU A 234 -17.11 2.07 -3.95
N LEU A 235 -16.98 3.36 -4.30
CA LEU A 235 -16.09 3.83 -5.37
C LEU A 235 -14.62 3.48 -5.07
N LEU A 236 -14.17 3.67 -3.82
CA LEU A 236 -12.84 3.25 -3.38
C LEU A 236 -12.66 1.73 -3.50
N ALA A 237 -13.65 0.94 -3.08
CA ALA A 237 -13.60 -0.51 -3.20
C ALA A 237 -13.50 -0.96 -4.67
N VAL A 238 -14.25 -0.33 -5.57
CA VAL A 238 -14.20 -0.60 -7.03
C VAL A 238 -12.81 -0.30 -7.59
N LEU A 239 -12.18 0.81 -7.18
CA LEU A 239 -10.80 1.14 -7.54
C LEU A 239 -9.83 0.03 -7.10
N MET A 240 -9.94 -0.43 -5.85
CA MET A 240 -9.09 -1.50 -5.31
C MET A 240 -9.31 -2.84 -6.01
N VAL A 241 -10.56 -3.18 -6.34
CA VAL A 241 -10.87 -4.38 -7.14
C VAL A 241 -10.25 -4.28 -8.52
N GLY A 242 -10.35 -3.13 -9.19
CA GLY A 242 -9.69 -2.88 -10.48
C GLY A 242 -8.17 -3.05 -10.38
N ALA A 243 -7.55 -2.52 -9.31
CA ALA A 243 -6.13 -2.66 -9.04
C ALA A 243 -5.67 -4.12 -8.94
N ILE A 244 -6.52 -5.03 -8.45
CA ILE A 244 -6.21 -6.46 -8.34
C ILE A 244 -6.51 -7.20 -9.64
N VAL A 245 -7.73 -7.05 -10.17
CA VAL A 245 -8.23 -7.84 -11.30
C VAL A 245 -7.44 -7.58 -12.56
N LEU A 246 -7.08 -6.33 -12.84
CA LEU A 246 -6.37 -5.96 -14.06
C LEU A 246 -4.88 -6.34 -14.05
N GLN A 247 -4.31 -6.80 -12.93
CA GLN A 247 -2.93 -7.30 -12.89
C GLN A 247 -2.74 -8.54 -13.77
N LEU A 248 -3.74 -9.43 -13.83
CA LEU A 248 -3.67 -10.63 -14.67
C LEU A 248 -3.59 -10.29 -16.17
N PRO A 249 -4.50 -9.47 -16.75
CA PRO A 249 -4.38 -9.00 -18.12
C PRO A 249 -3.08 -8.25 -18.41
N VAL A 250 -2.63 -7.40 -17.49
CA VAL A 250 -1.38 -6.65 -17.64
C VAL A 250 -0.17 -7.58 -17.66
N GLY A 251 -0.10 -8.56 -16.76
CA GLY A 251 0.95 -9.58 -16.78
C GLY A 251 1.00 -10.33 -18.11
N TRP A 252 -0.15 -10.75 -18.63
CA TRP A 252 -0.24 -11.42 -19.94
C TRP A 252 0.19 -10.50 -21.11
N LEU A 253 -0.15 -9.20 -21.06
CA LEU A 253 0.32 -8.24 -22.06
C LEU A 253 1.84 -8.02 -21.94
N ALA A 254 2.40 -8.00 -20.74
CA ALA A 254 3.83 -7.84 -20.49
C ALA A 254 4.69 -9.02 -21.01
N ASP A 255 4.08 -10.20 -21.17
CA ASP A 255 4.73 -11.36 -21.77
C ASP A 255 4.71 -11.33 -23.32
N LYS A 256 3.78 -10.57 -23.92
CA LYS A 256 3.60 -10.50 -25.38
C LYS A 256 4.14 -9.26 -26.04
N TYR A 257 4.17 -8.15 -25.34
CA TYR A 257 4.54 -6.84 -25.85
C TYR A 257 5.77 -6.30 -25.16
N ASP A 258 6.39 -5.30 -25.77
CA ASP A 258 7.50 -4.57 -25.18
C ASP A 258 7.07 -3.92 -23.86
N ARG A 259 7.71 -4.34 -22.77
CA ARG A 259 7.37 -3.93 -21.39
C ARG A 259 7.53 -2.43 -21.20
N HIS A 260 8.51 -1.82 -21.88
CA HIS A 260 8.74 -0.38 -21.73
C HIS A 260 7.67 0.45 -22.44
N LYS A 261 7.23 0.02 -23.65
CA LYS A 261 6.11 0.65 -24.34
C LYS A 261 4.80 0.50 -23.58
N LEU A 262 4.60 -0.67 -22.98
CA LEU A 262 3.42 -0.93 -22.13
C LEU A 262 3.44 -0.04 -20.88
N LEU A 263 4.61 0.13 -20.27
CA LEU A 263 4.82 1.05 -19.13
C LEU A 263 4.45 2.49 -19.49
N LEU A 264 4.93 2.98 -20.64
CA LEU A 264 4.59 4.31 -21.14
C LEU A 264 3.09 4.44 -21.42
N GLY A 265 2.47 3.42 -22.01
CA GLY A 265 1.03 3.37 -22.24
C GLY A 265 0.23 3.46 -20.93
N CYS A 266 0.60 2.68 -19.91
CA CYS A 266 -0.03 2.73 -18.60
C CYS A 266 0.15 4.10 -17.93
N ALA A 267 1.33 4.69 -17.99
CA ALA A 267 1.58 6.01 -17.41
C ALA A 267 0.77 7.13 -18.10
N ALA A 268 0.67 7.09 -19.44
CA ALA A 268 -0.16 8.02 -20.21
C ALA A 268 -1.65 7.85 -19.88
N LEU A 269 -2.14 6.61 -19.86
CA LEU A 269 -3.53 6.32 -19.52
C LEU A 269 -3.86 6.70 -18.07
N SER A 270 -2.94 6.49 -17.14
CA SER A 270 -3.12 6.94 -15.74
C SER A 270 -3.21 8.46 -15.64
N THR A 271 -2.40 9.19 -16.42
CA THR A 271 -2.45 10.66 -16.48
C THR A 271 -3.79 11.14 -17.02
N VAL A 272 -4.20 10.64 -18.18
CA VAL A 272 -5.48 11.03 -18.81
C VAL A 272 -6.66 10.61 -17.93
N GLY A 273 -6.62 9.38 -17.40
CA GLY A 273 -7.66 8.89 -16.51
C GLY A 273 -7.86 9.78 -15.29
N ALA A 274 -6.77 10.21 -14.62
CA ALA A 274 -6.85 11.11 -13.48
C ALA A 274 -7.46 12.48 -13.86
N LEU A 275 -7.13 13.04 -15.02
CA LEU A 275 -7.76 14.28 -15.52
C LEU A 275 -9.25 14.14 -15.80
N LEU A 276 -9.72 12.93 -16.06
CA LEU A 276 -11.15 12.65 -16.32
C LEU A 276 -11.98 12.46 -15.05
N TRP A 277 -11.37 12.30 -13.85
CA TRP A 277 -12.14 12.11 -12.61
C TRP A 277 -13.21 13.19 -12.38
N PRO A 278 -12.90 14.51 -12.50
CA PRO A 278 -13.90 15.54 -12.24
C PRO A 278 -15.12 15.43 -13.16
N LEU A 279 -14.92 15.01 -14.39
CA LEU A 279 -16.00 14.81 -15.36
C LEU A 279 -16.79 13.53 -15.09
N ALA A 280 -16.10 12.45 -14.79
CA ALA A 280 -16.70 11.13 -14.56
C ALA A 280 -17.55 11.11 -13.28
N LEU A 281 -17.14 11.82 -12.22
CA LEU A 281 -17.88 11.85 -10.96
C LEU A 281 -19.28 12.50 -11.09
N ASN A 282 -19.56 13.25 -12.16
CA ASN A 282 -20.89 13.75 -12.43
C ASN A 282 -21.87 12.69 -12.96
N VAL A 283 -21.34 11.53 -13.42
CA VAL A 283 -22.14 10.43 -13.96
C VAL A 283 -21.72 9.13 -13.26
N PRO A 284 -22.50 8.59 -12.33
CA PRO A 284 -22.09 7.47 -11.48
C PRO A 284 -21.51 6.27 -12.24
N ILE A 285 -22.15 5.85 -13.32
CA ILE A 285 -21.66 4.70 -14.10
C ILE A 285 -20.28 4.96 -14.71
N LEU A 286 -20.00 6.18 -15.17
CA LEU A 286 -18.67 6.55 -15.69
C LEU A 286 -17.62 6.62 -14.60
N ALA A 287 -17.99 7.11 -13.40
CA ALA A 287 -17.11 7.14 -12.26
C ALA A 287 -16.67 5.72 -11.86
N TRP A 288 -17.60 4.78 -11.77
CA TRP A 288 -17.31 3.40 -11.40
C TRP A 288 -16.44 2.70 -12.44
N LEU A 289 -16.76 2.84 -13.71
CA LEU A 289 -15.94 2.29 -14.80
C LEU A 289 -14.54 2.92 -14.81
N LEU A 290 -14.46 4.25 -14.71
CA LEU A 290 -13.17 4.95 -14.71
C LEU A 290 -12.31 4.52 -13.52
N MET A 291 -12.87 4.46 -12.30
CA MET A 291 -12.13 4.06 -11.11
C MET A 291 -11.63 2.62 -11.20
N PHE A 292 -12.47 1.69 -11.70
CA PHE A 292 -12.07 0.32 -11.93
C PHE A 292 -10.85 0.21 -12.87
N PHE A 293 -10.94 0.83 -14.05
CA PHE A 293 -9.84 0.78 -15.03
C PHE A 293 -8.63 1.57 -14.57
N TRP A 294 -8.85 2.75 -13.98
CA TRP A 294 -7.75 3.59 -13.49
C TRP A 294 -6.97 2.90 -12.37
N GLY A 295 -7.66 2.25 -11.42
CA GLY A 295 -7.05 1.48 -10.35
C GLY A 295 -6.08 0.42 -10.90
N GLY A 296 -6.52 -0.35 -11.90
CA GLY A 296 -5.67 -1.36 -12.51
C GLY A 296 -4.50 -0.80 -13.32
N VAL A 297 -4.72 0.31 -14.03
CA VAL A 297 -3.72 0.89 -14.94
C VAL A 297 -2.59 1.57 -14.17
N PHE A 298 -2.88 2.29 -13.07
CA PHE A 298 -1.80 2.92 -12.30
C PHE A 298 -0.95 1.87 -11.55
N VAL A 299 -1.58 0.84 -10.98
CA VAL A 299 -0.85 -0.25 -10.30
C VAL A 299 -0.05 -1.09 -11.30
N ALA A 300 -0.52 -1.18 -12.56
CA ALA A 300 0.22 -1.85 -13.62
C ALA A 300 1.62 -1.26 -13.85
N ILE A 301 1.82 0.04 -13.62
CA ILE A 301 3.14 0.69 -13.70
C ILE A 301 4.13 -0.03 -12.76
N TYR A 302 3.71 -0.26 -11.52
CA TYR A 302 4.53 -0.95 -10.52
C TYR A 302 4.77 -2.42 -10.87
N THR A 303 3.73 -3.14 -11.34
CA THR A 303 3.82 -4.54 -11.76
C THR A 303 4.82 -4.73 -12.92
N LEU A 304 4.78 -3.85 -13.92
CA LEU A 304 5.71 -3.85 -15.05
C LEU A 304 7.14 -3.59 -14.60
N ILE A 305 7.33 -2.65 -13.70
CA ILE A 305 8.66 -2.31 -13.16
C ILE A 305 9.25 -3.45 -12.34
N ILE A 306 8.49 -4.09 -11.45
CA ILE A 306 8.98 -5.26 -10.70
C ILE A 306 9.42 -6.36 -11.66
N THR A 307 8.66 -6.61 -12.72
CA THR A 307 9.00 -7.60 -13.74
C THR A 307 10.30 -7.24 -14.47
N GLN A 308 10.51 -5.97 -14.80
CA GLN A 308 11.76 -5.50 -15.42
C GLN A 308 12.95 -5.63 -14.46
N VAL A 309 12.79 -5.24 -13.19
CA VAL A 309 13.83 -5.38 -12.16
C VAL A 309 14.21 -6.85 -11.99
N GLY A 310 13.24 -7.75 -11.88
CA GLY A 310 13.49 -9.19 -11.74
C GLY A 310 14.17 -9.83 -12.94
N SER A 311 14.01 -9.27 -14.15
CA SER A 311 14.72 -9.75 -15.35
C SER A 311 16.13 -9.14 -15.52
N ARG A 312 16.39 -7.95 -14.93
CA ARG A 312 17.66 -7.21 -15.11
C ARG A 312 18.68 -7.50 -14.01
N PHE A 313 18.22 -7.78 -12.80
CA PHE A 313 19.07 -7.98 -11.63
C PHE A 313 18.93 -9.39 -11.07
N THR A 314 20.02 -9.94 -10.50
CA THR A 314 20.05 -11.27 -9.88
C THR A 314 20.83 -11.25 -8.56
N GLY A 315 20.59 -12.24 -7.70
CA GLY A 315 21.33 -12.41 -6.43
C GLY A 315 21.28 -11.19 -5.51
N ALA A 316 22.42 -10.81 -4.96
CA ALA A 316 22.53 -9.70 -3.99
C ALA A 316 22.12 -8.33 -4.57
N HIS A 317 22.32 -8.11 -5.88
CA HIS A 317 21.88 -6.87 -6.53
C HIS A 317 20.36 -6.77 -6.60
N LEU A 318 19.66 -7.86 -6.89
CA LEU A 318 18.20 -7.90 -6.88
C LEU A 318 17.65 -7.60 -5.49
N ALA A 319 18.19 -8.23 -4.45
CA ALA A 319 17.82 -7.98 -3.06
C ALA A 319 18.05 -6.50 -2.66
N GLY A 320 19.21 -5.94 -3.07
CA GLY A 320 19.52 -4.52 -2.81
C GLY A 320 18.58 -3.55 -3.50
N VAL A 321 18.18 -3.83 -4.76
CA VAL A 321 17.19 -3.01 -5.49
C VAL A 321 15.83 -3.09 -4.82
N TYR A 322 15.35 -4.27 -4.42
CA TYR A 322 14.07 -4.40 -3.71
C TYR A 322 14.08 -3.69 -2.35
N ALA A 323 15.18 -3.76 -1.59
CA ALA A 323 15.32 -3.01 -0.34
C ALA A 323 15.24 -1.49 -0.57
N ALA A 324 15.87 -0.98 -1.64
CA ALA A 324 15.77 0.43 -2.02
C ALA A 324 14.34 0.80 -2.47
N MET A 325 13.65 -0.07 -3.22
CA MET A 325 12.25 0.12 -3.60
C MET A 325 11.34 0.21 -2.37
N SER A 326 11.56 -0.60 -1.34
CA SER A 326 10.77 -0.54 -0.09
C SER A 326 10.91 0.82 0.61
N ILE A 327 12.12 1.41 0.64
CA ILE A 327 12.31 2.78 1.15
C ILE A 327 11.54 3.78 0.29
N MET A 328 11.61 3.66 -1.02
CA MET A 328 10.89 4.57 -1.93
C MET A 328 9.37 4.41 -1.84
N TRP A 329 8.88 3.21 -1.50
CA TRP A 329 7.47 3.01 -1.17
C TRP A 329 7.06 3.85 0.04
N GLY A 330 7.84 3.84 1.12
CA GLY A 330 7.62 4.69 2.29
C GLY A 330 7.65 6.19 1.96
N VAL A 331 8.59 6.63 1.10
CA VAL A 331 8.65 8.03 0.62
C VAL A 331 7.36 8.40 -0.13
N GLY A 332 6.88 7.55 -1.03
CA GLY A 332 5.63 7.75 -1.74
C GLY A 332 4.43 7.83 -0.80
N ALA A 333 4.33 6.88 0.14
CA ALA A 333 3.25 6.84 1.13
C ALA A 333 3.25 8.06 2.08
N LEU A 334 4.40 8.68 2.32
CA LEU A 334 4.51 9.96 3.04
C LEU A 334 4.03 11.14 2.19
N ILE A 335 4.51 11.23 0.97
CA ILE A 335 4.29 12.38 0.07
C ILE A 335 2.86 12.40 -0.46
N GLY A 336 2.30 11.24 -0.84
CA GLY A 336 1.00 11.14 -1.50
C GLY A 336 -0.14 11.78 -0.71
N PRO A 337 -0.44 11.32 0.51
CA PRO A 337 -1.51 11.91 1.32
C PRO A 337 -1.21 13.36 1.72
N SER A 338 0.05 13.69 2.04
CA SER A 338 0.44 15.07 2.41
C SER A 338 0.15 16.06 1.28
N LEU A 339 0.71 15.80 0.08
CA LEU A 339 0.47 16.66 -1.08
C LEU A 339 -0.97 16.57 -1.57
N GLY A 340 -1.61 15.40 -1.47
CA GLY A 340 -3.01 15.20 -1.81
C GLY A 340 -3.93 16.09 -0.98
N GLY A 341 -3.74 16.09 0.34
CA GLY A 341 -4.51 16.95 1.24
C GLY A 341 -4.29 18.45 0.98
N ILE A 342 -3.02 18.87 0.80
CA ILE A 342 -2.69 20.26 0.45
C ILE A 342 -3.33 20.65 -0.89
N ALA A 343 -3.25 19.79 -1.90
CA ALA A 343 -3.83 20.05 -3.21
C ALA A 343 -5.36 20.16 -3.15
N MET A 344 -6.04 19.32 -2.37
CA MET A 344 -7.48 19.39 -2.16
C MET A 344 -7.89 20.66 -1.44
N SER A 345 -7.15 21.10 -0.44
CA SER A 345 -7.42 22.37 0.26
C SER A 345 -7.20 23.60 -0.64
N ALA A 346 -6.29 23.49 -1.62
CA ALA A 346 -6.00 24.61 -2.53
C ALA A 346 -6.94 24.66 -3.75
N PHE A 347 -7.39 23.49 -4.24
CA PHE A 347 -8.17 23.38 -5.47
C PHE A 347 -9.27 22.33 -5.31
N THR A 348 -10.47 22.63 -5.80
CA THR A 348 -11.63 21.71 -5.78
C THR A 348 -11.31 20.32 -6.34
N HIS A 349 -10.49 20.25 -7.37
CA HIS A 349 -10.05 19.00 -7.99
C HIS A 349 -8.56 18.70 -7.74
N GLY A 350 -8.06 19.08 -6.54
CA GLY A 350 -6.64 18.96 -6.20
C GLY A 350 -6.13 17.53 -6.24
N LEU A 351 -6.90 16.54 -5.74
CA LEU A 351 -6.49 15.14 -5.72
C LEU A 351 -6.27 14.55 -7.13
N PRO A 352 -7.26 14.63 -8.06
CA PRO A 352 -7.06 14.13 -9.41
C PRO A 352 -5.97 14.89 -10.20
N TYR A 353 -5.86 16.22 -9.99
CA TYR A 353 -4.81 17.00 -10.65
C TYR A 353 -3.41 16.64 -10.14
N LEU A 354 -3.25 16.39 -8.84
CA LEU A 354 -1.99 15.88 -8.31
C LEU A 354 -1.67 14.49 -8.88
N ALA A 355 -2.65 13.59 -8.92
CA ALA A 355 -2.46 12.26 -9.51
C ALA A 355 -2.04 12.36 -10.99
N ALA A 356 -2.70 13.20 -11.77
CA ALA A 356 -2.35 13.45 -13.16
C ALA A 356 -0.94 14.05 -13.32
N LEU A 357 -0.57 15.00 -12.46
CA LEU A 357 0.77 15.61 -12.46
C LEU A 357 1.86 14.57 -12.17
N LEU A 358 1.69 13.76 -11.14
CA LEU A 358 2.66 12.74 -10.76
C LEU A 358 2.80 11.66 -11.84
N CYS A 359 1.69 11.17 -12.39
CA CYS A 359 1.70 10.22 -13.52
C CYS A 359 2.32 10.83 -14.78
N GLY A 360 2.01 12.09 -15.09
CA GLY A 360 2.54 12.82 -16.24
C GLY A 360 4.05 13.06 -16.13
N LEU A 361 4.54 13.46 -14.96
CA LEU A 361 5.98 13.62 -14.71
C LEU A 361 6.72 12.27 -14.86
N PHE A 362 6.13 11.20 -14.32
CA PHE A 362 6.68 9.85 -14.48
C PHE A 362 6.69 9.43 -15.96
N PHE A 363 5.60 9.66 -16.70
CA PHE A 363 5.52 9.39 -18.14
C PHE A 363 6.61 10.12 -18.93
N LEU A 364 6.76 11.42 -18.72
CA LEU A 364 7.79 12.23 -19.40
C LEU A 364 9.20 11.73 -19.10
N TRP A 365 9.45 11.39 -17.85
CA TRP A 365 10.76 10.84 -17.48
C TRP A 365 11.02 9.46 -18.07
N ALA A 366 10.05 8.54 -17.97
CA ALA A 366 10.16 7.23 -18.61
C ALA A 366 10.36 7.32 -20.12
N LEU A 367 9.68 8.27 -20.78
CA LEU A 367 9.85 8.54 -22.21
C LEU A 367 11.25 9.06 -22.53
N TRP A 368 11.80 9.95 -21.69
CA TRP A 368 13.16 10.48 -21.84
C TRP A 368 14.21 9.36 -21.68
N VAL A 369 14.07 8.49 -20.68
CA VAL A 369 14.94 7.31 -20.50
C VAL A 369 14.89 6.42 -21.73
N HIS A 370 13.70 6.11 -22.24
CA HIS A 370 13.51 5.27 -23.42
C HIS A 370 14.20 5.84 -24.67
N LYS A 371 14.04 7.13 -24.90
CA LYS A 371 14.70 7.79 -26.06
C LYS A 371 16.24 7.76 -25.94
N ARG A 372 16.77 7.88 -24.72
CA ARG A 372 18.21 7.87 -24.48
C ARG A 372 18.82 6.49 -24.67
N GLU A 373 18.12 5.44 -24.27
CA GLU A 373 18.54 4.04 -24.46
C GLU A 373 18.50 3.64 -25.96
N ASN A 374 17.50 4.13 -26.73
CA ASN A 374 17.35 3.81 -28.15
C ASN A 374 18.07 4.79 -29.11
N GLY A 375 18.46 5.97 -28.66
CA GLY A 375 19.15 6.99 -29.47
C GLY A 375 20.67 7.00 -29.31
N GLY A 376 21.21 6.09 -28.50
CA GLY A 376 22.66 5.90 -28.32
C GLY A 376 23.22 4.66 -29.04
N ALA A 377 22.43 4.05 -29.96
CA ALA A 377 22.84 2.94 -30.80
C ALA A 377 23.19 3.40 -32.22
#